data_6a82b8338cbcbc6870ee2b1d3fcded47
#
_entry.id   6a82b8338cbcbc6870ee2b1d3fcded47
#
_cell.length_a   1.000
_cell.length_b   1.000
_cell.length_c   1.000
_cell.angle_alpha   90.00
_cell.angle_beta   90.00
_cell.angle_gamma   90.00
#
_symmetry.space_group_name_H-M   'P 1'
#
loop_
_entity.id
_entity.type
_entity.pdbx_description
1 polymer ?
#
loop_
_entity_poly.entity_id
_entity_poly.type
_entity_poly.pdbx_seq_one_letter_code
_entity_poly.pdbx_strand_id
1 'polypeptide(L)'
;PIAVGWVGEGMLDANIVGDIFSAPSGDLIFEGIKIFKDHSSILLLISNHSGDVMNGEMAIEMAEDENINAKCLIMYDDIASAPKGNEAQRRGGAGTTFVYKILGALSEKGADIQQLLSLGKQIVDNTRTLSVAISPGTSPITGEKIFTIEEDEIFIGMGVHGESGYGRQKIQPSKKIISFMLDKIFDDFNYKSGDIVIPFVNGSGSTTLMELLIIFNDLEESLSKYNIPVSYTHLRAHETCT
;
A
#
# COMPACT_ATOMS: atom_id res chain seq x y z
N PRO A 1 7.33 5.60 -8.27
CA PRO A 1 5.89 5.85 -8.54
C PRO A 1 5.05 4.61 -8.24
N ILE A 2 4.51 4.55 -7.02
CA ILE A 2 3.79 3.38 -6.51
C ILE A 2 2.45 3.12 -7.24
N ALA A 3 1.87 4.16 -7.84
CA ALA A 3 0.56 4.11 -8.49
C ALA A 3 0.61 4.06 -10.03
N VAL A 4 1.78 3.82 -10.63
CA VAL A 4 1.90 3.60 -12.09
C VAL A 4 1.08 2.36 -12.49
N GLY A 5 0.29 2.49 -13.54
CA GLY A 5 -0.64 1.45 -13.99
C GLY A 5 -2.00 1.41 -13.28
N TRP A 6 -2.26 2.35 -12.37
CA TRP A 6 -3.55 2.48 -11.66
C TRP A 6 -4.39 3.67 -12.14
N VAL A 7 -3.93 4.39 -13.16
CA VAL A 7 -4.70 5.46 -13.81
C VAL A 7 -5.63 4.84 -14.84
N GLY A 8 -6.92 5.12 -14.74
CA GLY A 8 -7.95 4.63 -15.66
C GLY A 8 -9.34 4.66 -15.04
N GLU A 9 -10.32 4.33 -15.86
CA GLU A 9 -11.75 4.32 -15.47
C GLU A 9 -12.00 3.47 -14.23
N GLY A 10 -12.68 4.05 -13.25
CA GLY A 10 -12.98 3.40 -11.97
C GLY A 10 -11.75 3.15 -11.09
N MET A 11 -10.65 3.87 -11.32
CA MET A 11 -9.44 3.87 -10.51
C MET A 11 -8.95 5.30 -10.27
N LEU A 12 -7.69 5.62 -10.53
CA LEU A 12 -7.15 6.98 -10.38
C LEU A 12 -7.34 7.77 -11.68
N ASP A 13 -7.66 9.07 -11.55
CA ASP A 13 -7.69 10.00 -12.69
C ASP A 13 -6.29 10.44 -13.09
N ALA A 14 -5.38 10.55 -12.11
CA ALA A 14 -3.99 10.94 -12.33
C ALA A 14 -3.04 10.31 -11.31
N ASN A 15 -1.76 10.23 -11.67
CA ASN A 15 -0.67 9.87 -10.78
C ASN A 15 0.46 10.89 -10.93
N ILE A 16 0.80 11.60 -9.85
CA ILE A 16 1.87 12.58 -9.83
C ILE A 16 3.16 11.87 -9.45
N VAL A 17 4.14 11.91 -10.32
CA VAL A 17 5.38 11.13 -10.22
C VAL A 17 6.54 12.04 -9.87
N GLY A 18 7.23 11.75 -8.76
CA GLY A 18 8.51 12.33 -8.39
C GLY A 18 9.70 11.56 -8.97
N ASP A 19 10.90 11.90 -8.51
CA ASP A 19 12.12 11.16 -8.83
C ASP A 19 12.14 9.75 -8.18
N ILE A 20 13.11 8.93 -8.58
CA ILE A 20 13.28 7.59 -8.02
C ILE A 20 13.63 7.69 -6.53
N PHE A 21 12.86 6.99 -5.69
CA PHE A 21 12.96 7.01 -4.23
C PHE A 21 12.80 8.40 -3.59
N SER A 22 12.12 9.33 -4.28
CA SER A 22 11.85 10.67 -3.79
C SER A 22 10.38 11.02 -3.99
N ALA A 23 9.79 11.66 -2.99
CA ALA A 23 8.45 12.22 -3.10
C ALA A 23 8.42 13.34 -4.13
N PRO A 24 7.34 13.51 -4.93
CA PRO A 24 7.15 14.69 -5.76
C PRO A 24 7.11 15.95 -4.86
N SER A 25 7.64 17.06 -5.36
CA SER A 25 7.58 18.34 -4.62
C SER A 25 6.14 18.83 -4.46
N GLY A 26 5.88 19.67 -3.43
CA GLY A 26 4.58 20.29 -3.22
C GLY A 26 4.11 21.08 -4.44
N ASP A 27 5.03 21.81 -5.09
CA ASP A 27 4.72 22.55 -6.33
C ASP A 27 4.27 21.62 -7.47
N LEU A 28 4.94 20.47 -7.64
CA LEU A 28 4.58 19.52 -8.68
C LEU A 28 3.22 18.86 -8.40
N ILE A 29 2.94 18.55 -7.13
CA ILE A 29 1.61 18.05 -6.72
C ILE A 29 0.55 19.09 -6.98
N PHE A 30 0.81 20.35 -6.62
CA PHE A 30 -0.11 21.45 -6.84
C PHE A 30 -0.39 21.71 -8.33
N GLU A 31 0.63 21.68 -9.19
CA GLU A 31 0.43 21.75 -10.64
C GLU A 31 -0.46 20.61 -11.15
N GLY A 32 -0.31 19.40 -10.60
CA GLY A 32 -1.20 18.29 -10.88
C GLY A 32 -2.65 18.54 -10.43
N ILE A 33 -2.85 19.11 -9.25
CA ILE A 33 -4.19 19.51 -8.75
C ILE A 33 -4.84 20.55 -9.68
N LYS A 34 -4.09 21.53 -10.14
CA LYS A 34 -4.60 22.59 -11.05
C LYS A 34 -5.15 22.07 -12.38
N ILE A 35 -4.67 20.93 -12.87
CA ILE A 35 -5.21 20.31 -14.09
C ILE A 35 -6.71 19.98 -13.92
N PHE A 36 -7.12 19.67 -12.70
CA PHE A 36 -8.50 19.26 -12.36
C PHE A 36 -9.31 20.34 -11.64
N LYS A 37 -8.85 21.60 -11.63
CA LYS A 37 -9.46 22.70 -10.86
C LYS A 37 -10.93 22.98 -11.19
N ASP A 38 -11.37 22.63 -12.42
CA ASP A 38 -12.75 22.84 -12.89
C ASP A 38 -13.71 21.73 -12.41
N HIS A 39 -13.20 20.68 -11.74
CA HIS A 39 -14.02 19.68 -11.08
C HIS A 39 -14.55 20.19 -9.74
N SER A 40 -15.65 19.61 -9.27
CA SER A 40 -16.31 20.01 -8.00
C SER A 40 -15.43 19.82 -6.78
N SER A 41 -14.57 18.82 -6.82
CA SER A 41 -13.61 18.50 -5.75
C SER A 41 -12.52 17.55 -6.24
N ILE A 42 -11.38 17.55 -5.55
CA ILE A 42 -10.21 16.70 -5.82
C ILE A 42 -9.84 15.97 -4.54
N LEU A 43 -9.67 14.64 -4.61
CA LEU A 43 -9.17 13.83 -3.52
C LEU A 43 -7.73 13.38 -3.81
N LEU A 44 -6.77 13.92 -3.07
CA LEU A 44 -5.37 13.52 -3.11
C LEU A 44 -5.15 12.31 -2.21
N LEU A 45 -4.71 11.18 -2.79
CA LEU A 45 -4.39 9.95 -2.06
C LEU A 45 -2.88 9.90 -1.79
N ILE A 46 -2.49 9.89 -0.53
CA ILE A 46 -1.09 9.98 -0.09
C ILE A 46 -0.71 8.69 0.63
N SER A 47 0.32 8.00 0.16
CA SER A 47 0.96 6.92 0.93
C SER A 47 1.73 7.53 2.10
N ASN A 48 1.55 7.02 3.32
CA ASN A 48 2.09 7.62 4.53
C ASN A 48 3.61 7.43 4.63
N HIS A 49 4.34 8.23 3.86
CA HIS A 49 5.78 8.44 4.00
C HIS A 49 6.02 9.94 4.24
N SER A 50 6.97 10.28 5.08
CA SER A 50 7.13 11.67 5.58
C SER A 50 7.23 12.71 4.48
N GLY A 51 7.98 12.43 3.41
CA GLY A 51 8.12 13.35 2.28
C GLY A 51 6.84 13.51 1.48
N ASP A 52 6.10 12.41 1.26
CA ASP A 52 4.82 12.44 0.54
C ASP A 52 3.77 13.22 1.34
N VAL A 53 3.69 13.00 2.65
CA VAL A 53 2.74 13.68 3.52
C VAL A 53 3.03 15.19 3.56
N MET A 54 4.28 15.57 3.84
CA MET A 54 4.68 16.99 3.94
C MET A 54 4.42 17.75 2.63
N ASN A 55 4.81 17.15 1.50
CA ASN A 55 4.63 17.79 0.19
C ASN A 55 3.16 17.80 -0.24
N GLY A 56 2.40 16.75 0.10
CA GLY A 56 0.98 16.70 -0.17
C GLY A 56 0.18 17.73 0.64
N GLU A 57 0.48 17.89 1.93
CA GLU A 57 -0.15 18.92 2.79
C GLU A 57 0.15 20.32 2.26
N MET A 58 1.41 20.60 1.89
CA MET A 58 1.80 21.87 1.26
C MET A 58 0.97 22.13 -0.02
N ALA A 59 0.80 21.14 -0.88
CA ALA A 59 0.01 21.29 -2.10
C ALA A 59 -1.48 21.53 -1.83
N ILE A 60 -2.04 20.95 -0.75
CA ILE A 60 -3.41 21.24 -0.32
C ILE A 60 -3.55 22.69 0.17
N GLU A 61 -2.59 23.20 0.96
CA GLU A 61 -2.57 24.62 1.37
C GLU A 61 -2.53 25.57 0.17
N MET A 62 -1.67 25.28 -0.83
CA MET A 62 -1.61 26.05 -2.06
C MET A 62 -2.93 25.99 -2.86
N ALA A 63 -3.60 24.86 -2.87
CA ALA A 63 -4.90 24.71 -3.51
C ALA A 63 -6.00 25.51 -2.80
N GLU A 64 -5.98 25.56 -1.47
CA GLU A 64 -6.89 26.37 -0.66
C GLU A 64 -6.71 27.88 -0.95
N ASP A 65 -5.47 28.36 -1.08
CA ASP A 65 -5.14 29.75 -1.43
C ASP A 65 -5.70 30.16 -2.80
N GLU A 66 -5.78 29.22 -3.75
CA GLU A 66 -6.40 29.45 -5.06
C GLU A 66 -7.89 29.07 -5.12
N ASN A 67 -8.53 28.79 -3.98
CA ASN A 67 -9.95 28.39 -3.89
C ASN A 67 -10.28 27.09 -4.66
N ILE A 68 -9.33 26.18 -4.81
CA ILE A 68 -9.54 24.85 -5.36
C ILE A 68 -9.97 23.91 -4.22
N ASN A 69 -11.12 23.26 -4.38
CA ASN A 69 -11.63 22.33 -3.36
C ASN A 69 -10.87 21.00 -3.43
N ALA A 70 -9.73 20.93 -2.77
CA ALA A 70 -8.90 19.74 -2.67
C ALA A 70 -8.85 19.24 -1.22
N LYS A 71 -8.84 17.92 -1.03
CA LYS A 71 -8.69 17.25 0.28
C LYS A 71 -7.71 16.10 0.12
N CYS A 72 -7.10 15.65 1.22
CA CYS A 72 -6.23 14.50 1.21
C CYS A 72 -6.77 13.34 2.06
N LEU A 73 -6.40 12.13 1.67
CA LEU A 73 -6.53 10.90 2.46
C LEU A 73 -5.15 10.27 2.58
N ILE A 74 -4.66 10.17 3.81
CA ILE A 74 -3.39 9.50 4.11
C ILE A 74 -3.65 8.01 4.32
N MET A 75 -2.90 7.16 3.63
CA MET A 75 -3.05 5.71 3.63
C MET A 75 -1.92 5.06 4.45
N TYR A 76 -2.29 4.23 5.44
CA TYR A 76 -1.39 3.58 6.39
C TYR A 76 -1.86 2.16 6.70
N ASP A 77 -1.10 1.16 6.31
CA ASP A 77 -1.51 -0.24 6.44
C ASP A 77 -0.37 -1.18 6.89
N ASP A 78 0.90 -0.75 6.84
CA ASP A 78 2.07 -1.58 7.17
C ASP A 78 2.25 -1.75 8.68
N ILE A 79 1.85 -2.91 9.20
CA ILE A 79 1.92 -3.23 10.64
C ILE A 79 3.35 -3.35 11.18
N ALA A 80 4.35 -3.54 10.33
CA ALA A 80 5.74 -3.65 10.76
C ALA A 80 6.40 -2.30 11.05
N SER A 81 5.79 -1.20 10.64
CA SER A 81 6.37 0.14 10.74
C SER A 81 5.97 0.90 12.00
N ALA A 82 4.83 0.59 12.61
CA ALA A 82 4.45 1.11 13.93
C ALA A 82 3.49 0.16 14.65
N PRO A 83 3.56 0.11 16.00
CA PRO A 83 2.77 -0.83 16.78
C PRO A 83 1.27 -0.48 16.77
N LYS A 84 0.47 -1.46 17.19
CA LYS A 84 -0.96 -1.27 17.48
C LYS A 84 -1.18 -0.13 18.48
N GLY A 85 -2.17 0.71 18.21
CA GLY A 85 -2.44 1.95 18.94
C GLY A 85 -1.75 3.19 18.35
N ASN A 86 -0.85 3.01 17.39
CA ASN A 86 -0.17 4.09 16.65
C ASN A 86 -0.32 3.91 15.14
N GLU A 87 -1.48 3.44 14.69
CA GLU A 87 -1.76 3.08 13.30
C GLU A 87 -1.48 4.23 12.32
N ALA A 88 -1.82 5.47 12.71
CA ALA A 88 -1.56 6.67 11.90
C ALA A 88 -0.07 6.96 11.63
N GLN A 89 0.83 6.29 12.35
CA GLN A 89 2.29 6.41 12.12
C GLN A 89 2.81 5.32 11.18
N ARG A 90 1.95 4.40 10.74
CA ARG A 90 2.35 3.32 9.83
C ARG A 90 2.58 3.84 8.43
N ARG A 91 3.53 3.22 7.74
CA ARG A 91 3.74 3.46 6.30
C ARG A 91 2.54 2.95 5.50
N GLY A 92 2.31 3.56 4.33
CA GLY A 92 1.44 2.98 3.32
C GLY A 92 2.14 1.82 2.62
N GLY A 93 1.42 0.73 2.43
CA GLY A 93 1.89 -0.48 1.76
C GLY A 93 1.00 -0.91 0.60
N ALA A 94 0.98 -2.19 0.28
CA ALA A 94 0.22 -2.72 -0.84
C ALA A 94 -1.31 -2.57 -0.70
N GLY A 95 -1.80 -2.35 0.51
CA GLY A 95 -3.22 -2.13 0.80
C GLY A 95 -3.78 -0.85 0.19
N THR A 96 -2.94 0.13 -0.17
CA THR A 96 -3.36 1.34 -0.91
C THR A 96 -4.08 1.00 -2.21
N THR A 97 -3.81 -0.15 -2.80
CA THR A 97 -4.48 -0.67 -3.99
C THR A 97 -6.00 -0.79 -3.82
N PHE A 98 -6.47 -1.22 -2.64
CA PHE A 98 -7.91 -1.28 -2.34
C PHE A 98 -8.54 0.11 -2.33
N VAL A 99 -7.83 1.11 -1.79
CA VAL A 99 -8.29 2.50 -1.79
C VAL A 99 -8.48 2.99 -3.21
N TYR A 100 -7.49 2.81 -4.08
CA TYR A 100 -7.56 3.25 -5.49
C TYR A 100 -8.76 2.63 -6.21
N LYS A 101 -8.94 1.31 -6.08
CA LYS A 101 -10.01 0.59 -6.78
C LYS A 101 -11.39 0.92 -6.25
N ILE A 102 -11.56 0.97 -4.93
CA ILE A 102 -12.88 1.15 -4.33
C ILE A 102 -13.33 2.60 -4.46
N LEU A 103 -12.44 3.58 -4.16
CA LEU A 103 -12.79 4.98 -4.26
C LEU A 103 -12.95 5.44 -5.70
N GLY A 104 -12.09 4.96 -6.63
CA GLY A 104 -12.26 5.25 -8.05
C GLY A 104 -13.60 4.76 -8.59
N ALA A 105 -13.97 3.51 -8.28
CA ALA A 105 -15.27 2.97 -8.67
C ALA A 105 -16.47 3.69 -8.02
N LEU A 106 -16.31 4.23 -6.81
CA LEU A 106 -17.34 5.02 -6.14
C LEU A 106 -17.45 6.43 -6.73
N SER A 107 -16.31 7.04 -7.09
CA SER A 107 -16.24 8.33 -7.77
C SER A 107 -16.96 8.29 -9.13
N GLU A 108 -16.72 7.24 -9.93
CA GLU A 108 -17.43 7.01 -11.20
C GLU A 108 -18.96 6.93 -11.05
N LYS A 109 -19.43 6.53 -9.88
CA LYS A 109 -20.87 6.50 -9.55
C LYS A 109 -21.41 7.85 -9.06
N GLY A 110 -20.57 8.89 -9.05
CA GLY A 110 -20.96 10.26 -8.69
C GLY A 110 -20.96 10.54 -7.18
N ALA A 111 -20.23 9.79 -6.39
CA ALA A 111 -20.08 10.08 -4.96
C ALA A 111 -19.37 11.42 -4.73
N ASP A 112 -19.81 12.14 -3.71
CA ASP A 112 -19.16 13.37 -3.28
C ASP A 112 -17.87 13.11 -2.46
N ILE A 113 -17.10 14.17 -2.23
CA ILE A 113 -15.81 14.09 -1.55
C ILE A 113 -15.95 13.59 -0.09
N GLN A 114 -17.06 13.88 0.59
CA GLN A 114 -17.26 13.44 1.96
C GLN A 114 -17.55 11.94 2.03
N GLN A 115 -18.29 11.42 1.06
CA GLN A 115 -18.52 9.98 0.91
C GLN A 115 -17.22 9.25 0.60
N LEU A 116 -16.39 9.80 -0.30
CA LEU A 116 -15.07 9.25 -0.63
C LEU A 116 -14.14 9.23 0.58
N LEU A 117 -14.04 10.34 1.33
CA LEU A 117 -13.22 10.42 2.54
C LEU A 117 -13.70 9.45 3.63
N SER A 118 -15.01 9.39 3.86
CA SER A 118 -15.59 8.50 4.87
C SER A 118 -15.31 7.03 4.56
N LEU A 119 -15.56 6.60 3.33
CA LEU A 119 -15.28 5.22 2.91
C LEU A 119 -13.78 4.96 2.86
N GLY A 120 -12.98 5.91 2.35
CA GLY A 120 -11.53 5.81 2.29
C GLY A 120 -10.91 5.56 3.66
N LYS A 121 -11.36 6.32 4.67
CA LYS A 121 -10.93 6.09 6.05
C LYS A 121 -11.32 4.69 6.55
N GLN A 122 -12.53 4.23 6.28
CA GLN A 122 -12.95 2.87 6.66
C GLN A 122 -12.06 1.80 6.00
N ILE A 123 -11.70 1.98 4.71
CA ILE A 123 -10.80 1.04 4.01
C ILE A 123 -9.43 1.02 4.68
N VAL A 124 -8.84 2.19 4.92
CA VAL A 124 -7.52 2.31 5.56
C VAL A 124 -7.52 1.70 6.96
N ASP A 125 -8.53 2.03 7.79
CA ASP A 125 -8.65 1.51 9.15
C ASP A 125 -8.82 -0.02 9.19
N ASN A 126 -9.36 -0.63 8.13
CA ASN A 126 -9.62 -2.07 8.02
C ASN A 126 -8.62 -2.82 7.11
N THR A 127 -7.53 -2.20 6.73
CA THR A 127 -6.49 -2.83 5.92
C THR A 127 -5.21 -3.02 6.73
N ARG A 128 -4.60 -4.20 6.61
CA ARG A 128 -3.30 -4.52 7.22
C ARG A 128 -2.42 -5.20 6.20
N THR A 129 -1.16 -4.78 6.13
CA THR A 129 -0.15 -5.42 5.29
C THR A 129 1.08 -5.79 6.09
N LEU A 130 1.77 -6.81 5.62
CA LEU A 130 3.07 -7.21 6.09
C LEU A 130 3.90 -7.69 4.89
N SER A 131 5.10 -7.17 4.75
CA SER A 131 6.01 -7.48 3.65
C SER A 131 7.05 -8.53 4.03
N VAL A 132 7.58 -9.22 3.02
CA VAL A 132 8.77 -10.07 3.14
C VAL A 132 9.70 -9.75 1.98
N ALA A 133 10.95 -9.40 2.30
CA ALA A 133 12.00 -9.25 1.30
C ALA A 133 12.89 -10.52 1.30
N ILE A 134 13.04 -11.12 0.12
CA ILE A 134 13.82 -12.34 -0.10
C ILE A 134 15.19 -12.00 -0.71
N SER A 135 15.23 -10.95 -1.51
CA SER A 135 16.45 -10.46 -2.15
C SER A 135 16.43 -8.94 -2.27
N PRO A 136 17.58 -8.27 -2.31
CA PRO A 136 17.64 -6.84 -2.49
C PRO A 136 17.26 -6.44 -3.92
N GLY A 137 16.59 -5.31 -4.05
CA GLY A 137 16.50 -4.58 -5.31
C GLY A 137 17.84 -3.92 -5.65
N THR A 138 17.99 -3.50 -6.90
CA THR A 138 19.17 -2.73 -7.37
C THR A 138 18.69 -1.31 -7.67
N SER A 139 19.41 -0.32 -7.12
CA SER A 139 19.12 1.09 -7.44
C SER A 139 19.41 1.36 -8.93
N PRO A 140 18.44 1.86 -9.70
CA PRO A 140 18.68 2.20 -11.10
C PRO A 140 19.57 3.45 -11.26
N ILE A 141 19.76 4.22 -10.17
CA ILE A 141 20.62 5.42 -10.18
C ILE A 141 22.09 5.04 -9.94
N THR A 142 22.34 4.23 -8.90
CA THR A 142 23.72 3.90 -8.49
C THR A 142 24.21 2.55 -9.01
N GLY A 143 23.30 1.66 -9.43
CA GLY A 143 23.63 0.28 -9.76
C GLY A 143 23.94 -0.60 -8.55
N GLU A 144 23.80 -0.07 -7.34
CA GLU A 144 24.08 -0.79 -6.10
C GLU A 144 22.85 -1.45 -5.51
N LYS A 145 23.05 -2.50 -4.72
CA LYS A 145 21.96 -3.12 -3.95
C LYS A 145 21.47 -2.17 -2.87
N ILE A 146 20.13 -2.02 -2.75
CA ILE A 146 19.50 -1.12 -1.78
C ILE A 146 19.61 -1.61 -0.32
N PHE A 147 19.90 -2.90 -0.12
CA PHE A 147 20.23 -3.50 1.17
C PHE A 147 21.03 -4.80 0.96
N THR A 148 21.51 -5.39 2.04
CA THR A 148 22.21 -6.69 2.01
C THR A 148 21.44 -7.71 2.82
N ILE A 149 21.37 -8.96 2.32
CA ILE A 149 20.78 -10.12 3.00
C ILE A 149 21.55 -11.37 2.59
N GLU A 150 21.70 -12.33 3.49
CA GLU A 150 22.34 -13.60 3.20
C GLU A 150 21.42 -14.49 2.35
N GLU A 151 22.01 -15.44 1.61
CA GLU A 151 21.25 -16.30 0.69
C GLU A 151 20.17 -17.17 1.38
N ASP A 152 20.37 -17.50 2.65
CA ASP A 152 19.47 -18.31 3.46
C ASP A 152 18.59 -17.47 4.42
N GLU A 153 18.52 -16.16 4.19
CA GLU A 153 17.76 -15.24 5.02
C GLU A 153 16.61 -14.56 4.27
N ILE A 154 15.62 -14.12 5.03
CA ILE A 154 14.56 -13.23 4.62
C ILE A 154 14.46 -12.08 5.62
N PHE A 155 13.92 -10.95 5.19
CA PHE A 155 13.63 -9.81 6.05
C PHE A 155 12.11 -9.61 6.13
N ILE A 156 11.54 -9.67 7.34
CA ILE A 156 10.11 -9.48 7.57
C ILE A 156 9.81 -8.02 7.88
N GLY A 157 8.85 -7.44 7.14
CA GLY A 157 8.36 -6.08 7.37
C GLY A 157 9.27 -4.98 6.85
N MET A 158 10.21 -5.28 5.95
CA MET A 158 11.04 -4.25 5.33
C MET A 158 10.17 -3.32 4.47
N GLY A 159 10.36 -2.02 4.60
CA GLY A 159 9.72 -1.04 3.74
C GLY A 159 10.31 -1.03 2.33
N VAL A 160 9.58 -0.41 1.40
CA VAL A 160 9.92 -0.42 -0.04
C VAL A 160 11.25 0.30 -0.37
N HIS A 161 11.74 1.15 0.53
CA HIS A 161 13.04 1.83 0.39
C HIS A 161 14.13 1.24 1.30
N GLY A 162 13.87 0.06 1.91
CA GLY A 162 14.81 -0.59 2.83
C GLY A 162 14.65 -0.19 4.30
N GLU A 163 13.54 0.47 4.66
CA GLU A 163 13.25 0.86 6.04
C GLU A 163 13.04 -0.37 6.93
N SER A 164 13.39 -0.23 8.21
CA SER A 164 13.32 -1.32 9.19
C SER A 164 11.90 -1.85 9.42
N GLY A 165 11.82 -3.12 9.79
CA GLY A 165 10.61 -3.83 10.19
C GLY A 165 10.88 -4.77 11.35
N TYR A 166 10.32 -5.99 11.32
CA TYR A 166 10.54 -7.00 12.37
C TYR A 166 11.94 -7.62 12.36
N GLY A 167 12.68 -7.51 11.26
CA GLY A 167 14.06 -7.97 11.17
C GLY A 167 14.26 -9.21 10.29
N ARG A 168 15.50 -9.72 10.35
CA ARG A 168 15.94 -10.87 9.55
C ARG A 168 15.64 -12.18 10.26
N GLN A 169 15.37 -13.20 9.48
CA GLN A 169 15.27 -14.58 9.94
C GLN A 169 15.69 -15.55 8.82
N LYS A 170 16.01 -16.77 9.20
CA LYS A 170 16.33 -17.81 8.22
C LYS A 170 15.11 -18.14 7.37
N ILE A 171 15.33 -18.36 6.09
CA ILE A 171 14.28 -18.75 5.13
C ILE A 171 13.59 -20.03 5.61
N GLN A 172 12.29 -20.06 5.50
CA GLN A 172 11.43 -21.19 5.85
C GLN A 172 10.56 -21.57 4.64
N PRO A 173 9.96 -22.75 4.61
CA PRO A 173 8.90 -23.05 3.64
C PRO A 173 7.81 -21.98 3.66
N SER A 174 7.28 -21.60 2.48
CA SER A 174 6.28 -20.55 2.30
C SER A 174 5.12 -20.64 3.28
N LYS A 175 4.60 -21.85 3.52
CA LYS A 175 3.53 -22.10 4.48
C LYS A 175 3.85 -21.65 5.92
N LYS A 176 5.10 -21.77 6.35
CA LYS A 176 5.52 -21.28 7.68
C LYS A 176 5.65 -19.76 7.71
N ILE A 177 6.16 -19.18 6.64
CA ILE A 177 6.27 -17.73 6.49
C ILE A 177 4.86 -17.12 6.51
N ILE A 178 3.94 -17.65 5.72
CA ILE A 178 2.55 -17.19 5.65
C ILE A 178 1.84 -17.34 7.00
N SER A 179 2.01 -18.48 7.68
CA SER A 179 1.43 -18.67 9.02
C SER A 179 1.92 -17.60 9.99
N PHE A 180 3.24 -17.33 10.01
CA PHE A 180 3.82 -16.28 10.84
C PHE A 180 3.26 -14.88 10.50
N MET A 181 3.14 -14.57 9.21
CA MET A 181 2.59 -13.28 8.77
C MET A 181 1.13 -13.11 9.18
N LEU A 182 0.32 -14.17 9.04
CA LEU A 182 -1.09 -14.16 9.45
C LEU A 182 -1.23 -14.00 10.96
N ASP A 183 -0.43 -14.69 11.77
CA ASP A 183 -0.43 -14.52 13.22
C ASP A 183 -0.21 -13.05 13.60
N LYS A 184 0.77 -12.37 12.97
CA LYS A 184 1.05 -10.95 13.19
C LYS A 184 -0.10 -10.04 12.77
N ILE A 185 -0.69 -10.30 11.61
CA ILE A 185 -1.83 -9.51 11.10
C ILE A 185 -3.06 -9.69 12.00
N PHE A 186 -3.33 -10.92 12.44
CA PHE A 186 -4.49 -11.22 13.28
C PHE A 186 -4.33 -10.67 14.71
N ASP A 187 -3.13 -10.72 15.28
CA ASP A 187 -2.83 -10.09 16.58
C ASP A 187 -3.05 -8.58 16.53
N ASP A 188 -2.71 -7.96 15.38
CA ASP A 188 -2.89 -6.52 15.19
C ASP A 188 -4.36 -6.14 15.08
N PHE A 189 -5.14 -6.88 14.33
CA PHE A 189 -6.53 -6.51 14.02
C PHE A 189 -7.58 -7.12 14.96
N ASN A 190 -7.22 -8.08 15.82
CA ASN A 190 -8.15 -8.83 16.68
C ASN A 190 -9.25 -9.59 15.89
N TYR A 191 -8.88 -10.26 14.82
CA TYR A 191 -9.80 -11.10 14.07
C TYR A 191 -10.45 -12.17 14.94
N LYS A 192 -11.70 -12.47 14.62
CA LYS A 192 -12.50 -13.51 15.28
C LYS A 192 -12.91 -14.57 14.27
N SER A 193 -13.10 -15.79 14.76
CA SER A 193 -13.69 -16.85 13.92
C SER A 193 -15.03 -16.38 13.33
N GLY A 194 -15.16 -16.50 12.02
CA GLY A 194 -16.34 -16.07 11.27
C GLY A 194 -16.28 -14.66 10.66
N ASP A 195 -15.23 -13.87 10.99
CA ASP A 195 -15.01 -12.60 10.29
C ASP A 195 -14.67 -12.87 8.81
N ILE A 196 -15.17 -12.02 7.93
CA ILE A 196 -14.95 -12.15 6.49
C ILE A 196 -13.75 -11.28 6.09
N VAL A 197 -12.80 -11.85 5.35
CA VAL A 197 -11.61 -11.13 4.87
C VAL A 197 -11.48 -11.17 3.36
N ILE A 198 -10.76 -10.20 2.81
CA ILE A 198 -10.31 -10.16 1.42
C ILE A 198 -8.78 -10.26 1.46
N PRO A 199 -8.21 -11.46 1.31
CA PRO A 199 -6.77 -11.63 1.28
C PRO A 199 -6.20 -11.11 -0.05
N PHE A 200 -4.99 -10.55 0.02
CA PHE A 200 -4.30 -9.98 -1.12
C PHE A 200 -2.81 -10.35 -1.08
N VAL A 201 -2.33 -11.00 -2.13
CA VAL A 201 -0.91 -11.32 -2.32
C VAL A 201 -0.34 -10.38 -3.38
N ASN A 202 0.67 -9.60 -2.99
CA ASN A 202 1.34 -8.65 -3.86
C ASN A 202 2.80 -9.06 -4.09
N GLY A 203 3.19 -9.21 -5.34
CA GLY A 203 4.58 -9.37 -5.74
C GLY A 203 5.23 -8.01 -6.02
N SER A 204 6.49 -7.83 -5.61
CA SER A 204 7.24 -6.58 -5.82
C SER A 204 8.32 -6.73 -6.91
N GLY A 205 8.10 -7.62 -7.87
CA GLY A 205 8.89 -7.73 -9.09
C GLY A 205 9.65 -9.04 -9.24
N SER A 206 10.52 -9.43 -8.31
CA SER A 206 11.36 -10.63 -8.46
C SER A 206 10.65 -11.96 -8.18
N THR A 207 9.54 -11.94 -7.43
CA THR A 207 8.75 -13.14 -7.15
C THR A 207 7.92 -13.50 -8.38
N THR A 208 8.12 -14.70 -8.92
CA THR A 208 7.44 -15.16 -10.12
C THR A 208 5.94 -15.42 -9.87
N LEU A 209 5.14 -15.40 -10.92
CA LEU A 209 3.71 -15.73 -10.83
C LEU A 209 3.47 -17.13 -10.22
N MET A 210 4.32 -18.11 -10.54
CA MET A 210 4.22 -19.46 -9.97
C MET A 210 4.42 -19.43 -8.45
N GLU A 211 5.43 -18.71 -7.95
CA GLU A 211 5.67 -18.55 -6.51
C GLU A 211 4.51 -17.82 -5.82
N LEU A 212 3.98 -16.77 -6.44
CA LEU A 212 2.81 -16.07 -5.92
C LEU A 212 1.58 -16.98 -5.83
N LEU A 213 1.38 -17.87 -6.79
CA LEU A 213 0.28 -18.86 -6.76
C LEU A 213 0.47 -19.90 -5.65
N ILE A 214 1.72 -20.33 -5.37
CA ILE A 214 2.04 -21.21 -4.24
C ILE A 214 1.75 -20.51 -2.93
N ILE A 215 2.22 -19.25 -2.76
CA ILE A 215 1.95 -18.42 -1.60
C ILE A 215 0.44 -18.24 -1.38
N PHE A 216 -0.29 -18.02 -2.45
CA PHE A 216 -1.74 -17.86 -2.42
C PHE A 216 -2.45 -19.13 -1.93
N ASN A 217 -2.06 -20.30 -2.43
CA ASN A 217 -2.57 -21.58 -1.94
C ASN A 217 -2.27 -21.79 -0.45
N ASP A 218 -1.04 -21.51 -0.01
CA ASP A 218 -0.65 -21.60 1.40
C ASP A 218 -1.45 -20.63 2.28
N LEU A 219 -1.79 -19.45 1.75
CA LEU A 219 -2.62 -18.46 2.41
C LEU A 219 -4.06 -18.96 2.59
N GLU A 220 -4.70 -19.50 1.54
CA GLU A 220 -6.06 -20.06 1.62
C GLU A 220 -6.13 -21.23 2.61
N GLU A 221 -5.16 -22.15 2.54
CA GLU A 221 -5.08 -23.26 3.50
C GLU A 221 -4.90 -22.79 4.96
N SER A 222 -4.14 -21.72 5.16
CA SER A 222 -3.91 -21.16 6.49
C SER A 222 -5.17 -20.46 7.02
N LEU A 223 -5.83 -19.63 6.22
CA LEU A 223 -7.09 -18.97 6.59
C LEU A 223 -8.19 -19.99 6.96
N SER A 224 -8.27 -21.08 6.23
CA SER A 224 -9.20 -22.17 6.55
C SER A 224 -9.00 -22.76 7.96
N LYS A 225 -7.75 -22.84 8.42
CA LYS A 225 -7.44 -23.30 9.79
C LYS A 225 -7.88 -22.35 10.89
N TYR A 226 -7.88 -21.05 10.59
CA TYR A 226 -8.40 -20.02 11.51
C TYR A 226 -9.92 -19.90 11.48
N ASN A 227 -10.59 -20.71 10.66
CA ASN A 227 -12.05 -20.65 10.44
C ASN A 227 -12.51 -19.25 10.02
N ILE A 228 -11.73 -18.60 9.14
CA ILE A 228 -12.00 -17.30 8.55
C ILE A 228 -12.47 -17.53 7.11
N PRO A 229 -13.73 -17.23 6.78
CA PRO A 229 -14.21 -17.34 5.42
C PRO A 229 -13.58 -16.26 4.53
N VAL A 230 -13.14 -16.67 3.36
CA VAL A 230 -12.60 -15.78 2.33
C VAL A 230 -13.75 -15.33 1.43
N SER A 231 -14.05 -14.04 1.40
CA SER A 231 -15.09 -13.50 0.53
C SER A 231 -14.62 -13.38 -0.91
N TYR A 232 -13.37 -12.93 -1.09
CA TYR A 232 -12.75 -12.76 -2.39
C TYR A 232 -11.24 -12.76 -2.24
N THR A 233 -10.52 -13.31 -3.21
CA THR A 233 -9.06 -13.39 -3.19
C THR A 233 -8.45 -12.65 -4.37
N HIS A 234 -7.38 -11.90 -4.12
CA HIS A 234 -6.65 -11.17 -5.14
C HIS A 234 -5.19 -11.58 -5.17
N LEU A 235 -4.70 -11.83 -6.38
CA LEU A 235 -3.29 -11.99 -6.68
C LEU A 235 -2.85 -10.82 -7.56
N ARG A 236 -1.78 -10.15 -7.16
CA ARG A 236 -1.12 -9.14 -7.99
C ARG A 236 0.34 -9.52 -8.18
N ALA A 237 0.72 -9.78 -9.42
CA ALA A 237 2.11 -9.76 -9.83
C ALA A 237 2.43 -8.32 -10.26
N HIS A 238 3.31 -7.65 -9.53
CA HIS A 238 3.84 -6.36 -9.94
C HIS A 238 5.08 -6.61 -10.78
N GLU A 239 5.03 -6.23 -12.06
CA GLU A 239 6.24 -6.09 -12.83
C GLU A 239 6.99 -4.87 -12.29
N THR A 240 8.14 -5.14 -11.73
CA THR A 240 9.21 -4.21 -11.34
C THR A 240 8.87 -2.73 -11.23
N CYS A 241 8.86 -2.21 -10.00
CA CYS A 241 9.22 -0.83 -9.78
C CYS A 241 10.70 -0.65 -10.10
N THR A 242 11.03 -0.43 -11.31
CA THR A 242 12.30 0.21 -11.71
C THR A 242 12.06 1.68 -11.88
#